data_af1b91e5bb5a752f80c3c5fb63ba1109
#
_entry.id   af1b91e5bb5a752f80c3c5fb63ba1109
#
_cell.length_a   1.000
_cell.length_b   1.000
_cell.length_c   1.000
_cell.angle_alpha   90.00
_cell.angle_beta   90.00
_cell.angle_gamma   90.00
#
_symmetry.space_group_name_H-M   'P 1'
#
loop_
_entity.id
_entity.type
_entity.pdbx_description
1 polymer ?
#
loop_
_entity_poly.entity_id
_entity_poly.type
_entity_poly.pdbx_seq_one_letter_code
_entity_poly.pdbx_strand_id
1 'polypeptide(L)'
;MCSSDLRGRRVKDAAPVTTARAPKPEWLKVKAPGSENYLKIRGLMRDLKLNTVCEEAHCPNIGECWHHGTATFMIMADVCTRMCGYCNVTHGAPNALDAQEPAKLARAVADMQLNYVVVTSVDRDDLPDFGAGHFASVIREVKNWRPECRVEVLIPDFQGNADALKIVLDARPDVLNHNTETVPRLYKAARQIGRAHV
;
A
#
# COMPACT_ATOMS: atom_id res chain seq x y z
N MET A 1 42.18 20.21 22.28
CA MET A 1 42.36 21.43 21.49
C MET A 1 42.24 21.11 20.05
N CYS A 2 41.13 21.32 19.49
CA CYS A 2 40.82 21.98 18.21
C CYS A 2 39.32 21.95 17.98
N SER A 3 38.76 23.04 18.40
CA SER A 3 37.37 23.44 18.22
C SER A 3 37.29 24.26 16.92
N SER A 4 36.05 24.45 16.46
CA SER A 4 35.56 25.50 15.55
C SER A 4 35.68 25.19 14.06
N ASP A 5 34.67 25.33 13.38
CA ASP A 5 33.74 26.29 12.89
C ASP A 5 33.25 25.88 11.53
N LEU A 6 32.08 25.25 11.44
CA LEU A 6 31.31 25.17 10.21
C LEU A 6 29.90 25.77 10.43
N ARG A 7 29.90 26.98 11.03
CA ARG A 7 28.70 27.81 11.03
C ARG A 7 28.88 28.96 10.02
N GLY A 8 28.00 29.00 9.02
CA GLY A 8 27.68 30.26 8.36
C GLY A 8 28.27 30.49 6.98
N ARG A 9 27.86 29.74 5.97
CA ARG A 9 27.68 30.35 4.65
C ARG A 9 26.21 30.34 4.30
N ARG A 10 25.52 31.44 4.64
CA ARG A 10 24.27 31.79 3.97
C ARG A 10 24.62 32.00 2.50
N VAL A 11 24.10 31.16 1.64
CA VAL A 11 24.01 31.47 0.21
C VAL A 11 22.94 32.55 0.10
N LYS A 12 23.41 33.82 0.16
CA LYS A 12 22.63 34.97 -0.25
C LYS A 12 22.84 35.12 -1.74
N ASP A 13 21.73 35.44 -2.44
CA ASP A 13 21.70 35.90 -3.82
C ASP A 13 21.76 34.84 -4.94
N ALA A 14 20.87 33.84 -4.88
CA ALA A 14 20.34 33.28 -6.12
C ALA A 14 19.05 34.05 -6.45
N ALA A 15 19.08 34.87 -7.48
CA ALA A 15 17.89 35.49 -8.03
C ALA A 15 16.85 34.42 -8.34
N PRO A 16 15.54 34.65 -8.12
CA PRO A 16 14.52 33.67 -8.44
C PRO A 16 14.53 33.42 -9.93
N VAL A 17 15.04 32.28 -10.37
CA VAL A 17 14.88 31.81 -11.74
C VAL A 17 13.42 31.51 -11.95
N THR A 18 12.62 32.47 -12.34
CA THR A 18 11.27 32.31 -12.85
C THR A 18 11.36 31.71 -14.27
N THR A 19 11.78 30.47 -14.34
CA THR A 19 11.55 29.68 -15.54
C THR A 19 10.07 29.31 -15.55
N ALA A 20 9.29 29.96 -16.41
CA ALA A 20 7.95 29.49 -16.73
C ALA A 20 8.06 27.99 -17.08
N ARG A 21 7.52 27.13 -16.21
CA ARG A 21 7.56 25.70 -16.46
C ARG A 21 6.82 25.42 -17.75
N ALA A 22 7.49 24.78 -18.70
CA ALA A 22 6.82 24.28 -19.89
C ALA A 22 5.56 23.48 -19.53
N PRO A 23 4.46 23.59 -20.29
CA PRO A 23 3.26 22.83 -20.04
C PRO A 23 3.57 21.33 -20.06
N LYS A 24 2.97 20.59 -19.13
CA LYS A 24 3.16 19.14 -19.06
C LYS A 24 2.70 18.48 -20.38
N PRO A 25 3.46 17.53 -20.93
CA PRO A 25 3.05 16.75 -22.09
C PRO A 25 1.67 16.11 -21.88
N GLU A 26 0.94 15.83 -22.96
CA GLU A 26 -0.39 15.22 -22.90
C GLU A 26 -0.40 13.90 -22.14
N TRP A 27 0.62 13.06 -22.30
CA TRP A 27 0.74 11.76 -21.63
C TRP A 27 0.97 11.85 -20.12
N LEU A 28 1.31 13.03 -19.58
CA LEU A 28 1.41 13.30 -18.13
C LEU A 28 0.12 13.88 -17.54
N LYS A 29 -0.94 14.04 -18.36
CA LYS A 29 -2.23 14.52 -17.90
C LYS A 29 -3.09 13.32 -17.50
N VAL A 30 -3.51 13.27 -16.27
CA VAL A 30 -4.44 12.25 -15.75
C VAL A 30 -5.80 12.89 -15.54
N LYS A 31 -6.86 12.08 -15.62
CA LYS A 31 -8.22 12.53 -15.32
C LYS A 31 -8.33 12.94 -13.86
N ALA A 32 -8.92 14.09 -13.60
CA ALA A 32 -9.24 14.51 -12.23
C ALA A 32 -10.23 13.51 -11.58
N PRO A 33 -10.09 13.23 -10.27
CA PRO A 33 -11.05 12.40 -9.55
C PRO A 33 -12.44 13.07 -9.57
N GLY A 34 -13.51 12.29 -9.82
CA GLY A 34 -14.87 12.82 -9.83
C GLY A 34 -15.84 12.11 -10.79
N SER A 35 -15.41 11.04 -11.47
CA SER A 35 -16.32 10.22 -12.28
C SER A 35 -17.35 9.50 -11.39
N GLU A 36 -18.45 9.06 -11.97
CA GLU A 36 -19.50 8.30 -11.27
C GLU A 36 -18.91 7.04 -10.58
N ASN A 37 -18.09 6.27 -11.30
CA ASN A 37 -17.40 5.11 -10.73
C ASN A 37 -16.45 5.50 -9.59
N TYR A 38 -15.71 6.59 -9.71
CA TYR A 38 -14.87 7.09 -8.63
C TYR A 38 -15.69 7.38 -7.37
N LEU A 39 -16.82 8.09 -7.51
CA LEU A 39 -17.68 8.42 -6.39
C LEU A 39 -18.31 7.17 -5.75
N LYS A 40 -18.72 6.21 -6.58
CA LYS A 40 -19.25 4.91 -6.13
C LYS A 40 -18.22 4.14 -5.31
N ILE A 41 -17.00 3.99 -5.83
CA ILE A 41 -15.91 3.28 -5.13
C ILE A 41 -15.59 3.98 -3.82
N ARG A 42 -15.42 5.30 -3.85
CA ARG A 42 -15.14 6.09 -2.65
C ARG A 42 -16.22 5.96 -1.58
N GLY A 43 -17.48 5.97 -1.97
CA GLY A 43 -18.62 5.73 -1.07
C GLY A 43 -18.52 4.35 -0.42
N LEU A 44 -18.32 3.32 -1.25
CA LEU A 44 -18.24 1.93 -0.79
C LEU A 44 -17.07 1.72 0.21
N MET A 45 -15.87 2.30 -0.07
CA MET A 45 -14.73 2.21 0.85
C MET A 45 -15.05 2.82 2.21
N ARG A 46 -15.76 3.95 2.24
CA ARG A 46 -16.14 4.63 3.50
C ARG A 46 -17.21 3.88 4.27
N ASP A 47 -18.26 3.42 3.58
CA ASP A 47 -19.36 2.68 4.19
C ASP A 47 -18.87 1.37 4.84
N LEU A 48 -17.91 0.69 4.21
CA LEU A 48 -17.31 -0.54 4.70
C LEU A 48 -16.09 -0.31 5.60
N LYS A 49 -15.61 0.93 5.74
CA LYS A 49 -14.38 1.29 6.48
C LYS A 49 -13.17 0.50 5.98
N LEU A 50 -12.99 0.47 4.67
CA LEU A 50 -11.86 -0.17 4.01
C LEU A 50 -10.84 0.88 3.57
N ASN A 51 -9.55 0.51 3.64
CA ASN A 51 -8.45 1.36 3.21
C ASN A 51 -7.97 0.96 1.82
N THR A 52 -7.43 1.92 1.07
CA THR A 52 -6.81 1.67 -0.23
C THR A 52 -5.44 2.34 -0.29
N VAL A 53 -4.48 1.68 -0.92
CA VAL A 53 -3.17 2.29 -1.22
C VAL A 53 -3.35 3.55 -2.07
N CYS A 54 -4.40 3.57 -2.89
CA CYS A 54 -4.68 4.71 -3.77
C CYS A 54 -4.93 6.01 -2.99
N GLU A 55 -5.58 5.93 -1.82
CA GLU A 55 -5.80 7.07 -0.93
C GLU A 55 -4.58 7.32 -0.05
N GLU A 56 -4.08 6.30 0.66
CA GLU A 56 -3.00 6.44 1.63
C GLU A 56 -1.67 6.90 1.00
N ALA A 57 -1.34 6.40 -0.18
CA ALA A 57 -0.15 6.81 -0.92
C ALA A 57 -0.35 8.09 -1.75
N HIS A 58 -1.52 8.74 -1.68
CA HIS A 58 -1.85 9.93 -2.48
C HIS A 58 -1.57 9.71 -3.97
N CYS A 59 -2.02 8.57 -4.51
CA CYS A 59 -1.72 8.13 -5.86
C CYS A 59 -2.28 9.12 -6.90
N PRO A 60 -1.46 9.69 -7.79
CA PRO A 60 -1.93 10.65 -8.80
C PRO A 60 -2.88 10.03 -9.83
N ASN A 61 -2.87 8.70 -9.97
CA ASN A 61 -3.68 7.97 -10.94
C ASN A 61 -5.04 7.52 -10.39
N ILE A 62 -5.36 7.85 -9.13
CA ILE A 62 -6.59 7.40 -8.46
C ILE A 62 -7.85 7.72 -9.28
N GLY A 63 -7.91 8.91 -9.91
CA GLY A 63 -9.05 9.34 -10.72
C GLY A 63 -9.27 8.44 -11.94
N GLU A 64 -8.21 8.00 -12.58
CA GLU A 64 -8.25 7.13 -13.75
C GLU A 64 -8.54 5.67 -13.36
N CYS A 65 -7.79 5.13 -12.38
CA CYS A 65 -7.96 3.75 -11.92
C CYS A 65 -9.39 3.50 -11.40
N TRP A 66 -9.90 4.40 -10.57
CA TRP A 66 -11.25 4.26 -10.03
C TRP A 66 -12.34 4.52 -11.07
N HIS A 67 -12.07 5.35 -12.09
CA HIS A 67 -12.97 5.47 -13.24
C HIS A 67 -13.13 4.12 -13.97
N HIS A 68 -12.05 3.35 -14.09
CA HIS A 68 -12.04 2.03 -14.69
C HIS A 68 -12.46 0.89 -13.73
N GLY A 69 -12.86 1.21 -12.51
CA GLY A 69 -13.30 0.23 -11.52
C GLY A 69 -12.16 -0.57 -10.88
N THR A 70 -10.92 -0.06 -10.91
CA THR A 70 -9.75 -0.75 -10.33
C THR A 70 -9.30 -0.06 -9.06
N ALA A 71 -9.17 -0.81 -7.97
CA ALA A 71 -8.64 -0.35 -6.70
C ALA A 71 -7.67 -1.39 -6.11
N THR A 72 -6.64 -0.91 -5.40
CA THR A 72 -5.74 -1.75 -4.60
C THR A 72 -6.11 -1.59 -3.14
N PHE A 73 -6.63 -2.65 -2.54
CA PHE A 73 -7.01 -2.66 -1.14
C PHE A 73 -5.79 -2.76 -0.25
N MET A 74 -5.82 -2.01 0.86
CA MET A 74 -4.82 -2.09 1.92
C MET A 74 -5.48 -2.60 3.18
N ILE A 75 -5.09 -3.79 3.62
CA ILE A 75 -5.67 -4.46 4.80
C ILE A 75 -4.84 -4.19 6.06
N MET A 76 -5.42 -4.55 7.21
CA MET A 76 -4.85 -4.38 8.55
C MET A 76 -4.72 -2.91 8.99
N ALA A 77 -5.66 -2.08 8.53
CA ALA A 77 -5.80 -0.66 8.79
C ALA A 77 -4.74 0.23 8.07
N ASP A 78 -4.48 1.42 8.60
CA ASP A 78 -3.75 2.52 7.97
C ASP A 78 -2.46 2.89 8.72
N VAL A 79 -2.12 2.16 9.79
CA VAL A 79 -0.92 2.41 10.60
C VAL A 79 0.06 1.26 10.48
N CYS A 80 1.26 1.56 9.99
CA CYS A 80 2.35 0.60 9.79
C CYS A 80 3.29 0.59 11.00
N THR A 81 3.78 -0.59 11.40
CA THR A 81 4.80 -0.72 12.46
C THR A 81 6.20 -0.29 12.02
N ARG A 82 6.42 -0.09 10.70
CA ARG A 82 7.72 0.27 10.12
C ARG A 82 7.72 1.66 9.53
N MET A 83 8.89 2.32 9.54
CA MET A 83 9.11 3.69 9.06
C MET A 83 10.01 3.70 7.82
N CYS A 84 9.52 3.15 6.70
CA CYS A 84 10.28 3.15 5.45
C CYS A 84 10.37 4.56 4.86
N GLY A 85 11.58 5.05 4.56
CA GLY A 85 11.83 6.45 4.16
C GLY A 85 11.20 6.89 2.84
N TYR A 86 10.69 5.96 2.05
CA TYR A 86 10.00 6.20 0.76
C TYR A 86 8.48 6.01 0.86
N CYS A 87 7.96 5.57 2.02
CA CYS A 87 6.54 5.26 2.20
C CYS A 87 5.79 6.43 2.81
N ASN A 88 4.58 6.69 2.32
CA ASN A 88 3.73 7.79 2.79
C ASN A 88 2.62 7.31 3.75
N VAL A 89 2.58 6.01 4.08
CA VAL A 89 1.62 5.46 5.03
C VAL A 89 1.95 5.93 6.45
N THR A 90 0.95 6.16 7.28
CA THR A 90 1.12 6.55 8.68
C THR A 90 1.88 5.47 9.46
N HIS A 91 2.79 5.89 10.33
CA HIS A 91 3.62 4.99 11.15
C HIS A 91 3.28 5.10 12.62
N GLY A 92 3.36 3.99 13.35
CA GLY A 92 3.11 4.01 14.79
C GLY A 92 2.70 2.66 15.36
N ALA A 93 1.92 2.71 16.45
CA ALA A 93 1.31 1.53 17.05
C ALA A 93 -0.08 1.30 16.43
N PRO A 94 -0.27 0.23 15.65
CA PRO A 94 -1.55 -0.06 15.03
C PRO A 94 -2.60 -0.46 16.06
N ASN A 95 -3.86 -0.22 15.73
CA ASN A 95 -4.99 -0.78 16.48
C ASN A 95 -5.12 -2.29 16.28
N ALA A 96 -5.97 -2.93 17.08
CA ALA A 96 -6.34 -4.33 16.88
C ALA A 96 -6.93 -4.55 15.49
N LEU A 97 -6.73 -5.75 14.92
CA LEU A 97 -7.29 -6.11 13.63
C LEU A 97 -8.83 -6.13 13.69
N ASP A 98 -9.46 -5.62 12.64
CA ASP A 98 -10.90 -5.79 12.45
C ASP A 98 -11.16 -7.21 11.91
N ALA A 99 -11.71 -8.06 12.74
CA ALA A 99 -12.07 -9.43 12.36
C ALA A 99 -13.10 -9.50 11.23
N GLN A 100 -13.82 -8.42 10.95
CA GLN A 100 -14.80 -8.34 9.86
C GLN A 100 -14.21 -7.79 8.56
N GLU A 101 -12.97 -7.28 8.56
CA GLU A 101 -12.34 -6.70 7.37
C GLU A 101 -12.31 -7.68 6.19
N PRO A 102 -11.97 -8.98 6.34
CA PRO A 102 -12.03 -9.94 5.23
C PRO A 102 -13.40 -10.03 4.57
N ALA A 103 -14.47 -10.13 5.35
CA ALA A 103 -15.84 -10.20 4.82
C ALA A 103 -16.29 -8.88 4.17
N LYS A 104 -15.92 -7.74 4.74
CA LYS A 104 -16.19 -6.41 4.17
C LYS A 104 -15.49 -6.24 2.83
N LEU A 105 -14.22 -6.67 2.73
CA LEU A 105 -13.46 -6.60 1.49
C LEU A 105 -14.05 -7.52 0.43
N ALA A 106 -14.40 -8.77 0.77
CA ALA A 106 -15.07 -9.69 -0.13
C ALA A 106 -16.39 -9.12 -0.66
N ARG A 107 -17.18 -8.47 0.20
CA ARG A 107 -18.38 -7.75 -0.20
C ARG A 107 -18.07 -6.61 -1.18
N ALA A 108 -17.05 -5.80 -0.91
CA ALA A 108 -16.65 -4.72 -1.81
C ALA A 108 -16.27 -5.26 -3.19
N VAL A 109 -15.49 -6.34 -3.25
CA VAL A 109 -15.11 -7.03 -4.50
C VAL A 109 -16.33 -7.52 -5.27
N ALA A 110 -17.33 -8.08 -4.57
CA ALA A 110 -18.58 -8.54 -5.17
C ALA A 110 -19.44 -7.38 -5.67
N ASP A 111 -19.64 -6.33 -4.86
CA ASP A 111 -20.45 -5.14 -5.23
C ASP A 111 -19.83 -4.36 -6.41
N MET A 112 -18.50 -4.36 -6.51
CA MET A 112 -17.76 -3.79 -7.65
C MET A 112 -17.69 -4.74 -8.85
N GLN A 113 -18.12 -5.98 -8.72
CA GLN A 113 -18.06 -7.04 -9.76
C GLN A 113 -16.64 -7.24 -10.31
N LEU A 114 -15.61 -7.17 -9.45
CA LEU A 114 -14.23 -7.32 -9.90
C LEU A 114 -13.94 -8.74 -10.35
N ASN A 115 -13.20 -8.85 -11.45
CA ASN A 115 -12.62 -10.11 -11.94
C ASN A 115 -11.17 -10.28 -11.53
N TYR A 116 -10.58 -9.21 -10.98
CA TYR A 116 -9.22 -9.17 -10.50
C TYR A 116 -9.11 -8.17 -9.33
N VAL A 117 -8.52 -8.58 -8.24
CA VAL A 117 -8.30 -7.73 -7.06
C VAL A 117 -6.85 -7.81 -6.61
N VAL A 118 -6.28 -6.67 -6.28
CA VAL A 118 -4.96 -6.57 -5.65
C VAL A 118 -5.16 -6.21 -4.19
N VAL A 119 -4.54 -6.99 -3.31
CA VAL A 119 -4.59 -6.80 -1.86
C VAL A 119 -3.17 -6.66 -1.35
N THR A 120 -2.91 -5.59 -0.63
CA THR A 120 -1.66 -5.37 0.10
C THR A 120 -1.95 -5.02 1.55
N SER A 121 -0.92 -4.75 2.34
CA SER A 121 -1.09 -4.41 3.75
C SER A 121 -0.06 -3.40 4.24
N VAL A 122 -0.31 -2.87 5.42
CA VAL A 122 0.74 -2.33 6.29
C VAL A 122 1.57 -3.47 6.89
N ASP A 123 2.80 -3.20 7.34
CA ASP A 123 3.55 -4.17 8.15
C ASP A 123 2.96 -4.24 9.57
N ARG A 124 2.82 -5.45 10.09
CA ARG A 124 2.28 -5.77 11.40
C ARG A 124 3.25 -6.64 12.19
N ASP A 125 4.45 -6.11 12.44
CA ASP A 125 5.50 -6.79 13.22
C ASP A 125 5.11 -7.01 14.69
N ASP A 126 4.01 -6.40 15.13
CA ASP A 126 3.38 -6.57 16.44
C ASP A 126 2.57 -7.87 16.57
N LEU A 127 2.22 -8.52 15.45
CA LEU A 127 1.44 -9.75 15.42
C LEU A 127 2.36 -10.98 15.38
N PRO A 128 1.97 -12.09 16.04
CA PRO A 128 2.77 -13.31 16.07
C PRO A 128 3.03 -13.95 14.71
N ASP A 129 2.09 -13.77 13.76
CA ASP A 129 2.14 -14.26 12.39
C ASP A 129 2.36 -13.16 11.36
N PHE A 130 2.70 -11.94 11.82
CA PHE A 130 2.92 -10.76 10.97
C PHE A 130 1.72 -10.42 10.06
N GLY A 131 0.51 -10.89 10.42
CA GLY A 131 -0.72 -10.69 9.67
C GLY A 131 -0.97 -11.71 8.55
N ALA A 132 -0.20 -12.78 8.46
CA ALA A 132 -0.35 -13.80 7.43
C ALA A 132 -1.73 -14.49 7.48
N GLY A 133 -2.25 -14.77 8.66
CA GLY A 133 -3.60 -15.34 8.87
C GLY A 133 -4.69 -14.40 8.37
N HIS A 134 -4.49 -13.10 8.51
CA HIS A 134 -5.44 -12.11 8.01
C HIS A 134 -5.46 -12.07 6.46
N PHE A 135 -4.29 -12.10 5.80
CA PHE A 135 -4.21 -12.30 4.34
C PHE A 135 -4.94 -13.56 3.90
N ALA A 136 -4.67 -14.69 4.57
CA ALA A 136 -5.31 -15.96 4.24
C ALA A 136 -6.83 -15.89 4.36
N SER A 137 -7.35 -15.19 5.37
CA SER A 137 -8.78 -14.97 5.56
C SER A 137 -9.37 -14.14 4.44
N VAL A 138 -8.72 -13.04 4.04
CA VAL A 138 -9.16 -12.20 2.93
C VAL A 138 -9.22 -13.00 1.62
N ILE A 139 -8.16 -13.77 1.30
CA ILE A 139 -8.11 -14.59 0.08
C ILE A 139 -9.30 -15.57 0.05
N ARG A 140 -9.55 -16.28 1.17
CA ARG A 140 -10.64 -17.26 1.26
C ARG A 140 -12.01 -16.60 1.12
N GLU A 141 -12.24 -15.47 1.81
CA GLU A 141 -13.50 -14.75 1.74
C GLU A 141 -13.78 -14.22 0.33
N VAL A 142 -12.80 -13.63 -0.35
CA VAL A 142 -12.97 -13.17 -1.73
C VAL A 142 -13.31 -14.35 -2.64
N LYS A 143 -12.61 -15.47 -2.54
CA LYS A 143 -12.88 -16.66 -3.36
C LYS A 143 -14.21 -17.33 -3.02
N ASN A 144 -14.70 -17.22 -1.81
CA ASN A 144 -16.03 -17.70 -1.42
C ASN A 144 -17.16 -16.87 -2.03
N TRP A 145 -17.00 -15.53 -2.07
CA TRP A 145 -18.01 -14.62 -2.62
C TRP A 145 -17.94 -14.50 -4.15
N ARG A 146 -16.74 -14.56 -4.70
CA ARG A 146 -16.44 -14.41 -6.14
C ARG A 146 -15.40 -15.44 -6.56
N PRO A 147 -15.79 -16.73 -6.78
CA PRO A 147 -14.85 -17.80 -7.13
C PRO A 147 -14.04 -17.52 -8.41
N GLU A 148 -14.61 -16.77 -9.34
CA GLU A 148 -14.00 -16.39 -10.61
C GLU A 148 -13.02 -15.21 -10.46
N CYS A 149 -13.04 -14.47 -9.35
CA CYS A 149 -12.14 -13.34 -9.13
C CYS A 149 -10.72 -13.84 -8.86
N ARG A 150 -9.78 -13.35 -9.64
CA ARG A 150 -8.35 -13.60 -9.39
C ARG A 150 -7.87 -12.70 -8.27
N VAL A 151 -7.18 -13.30 -7.30
CA VAL A 151 -6.65 -12.59 -6.13
C VAL A 151 -5.13 -12.52 -6.23
N GLU A 152 -4.62 -11.31 -6.37
CA GLU A 152 -3.21 -10.99 -6.25
C GLU A 152 -2.95 -10.43 -4.86
N VAL A 153 -1.89 -10.91 -4.21
CA VAL A 153 -1.45 -10.36 -2.94
C VAL A 153 -0.03 -9.81 -3.06
N LEU A 154 0.17 -8.60 -2.54
CA LEU A 154 1.48 -8.00 -2.35
C LEU A 154 1.79 -8.05 -0.87
N ILE A 155 2.57 -9.05 -0.47
CA ILE A 155 2.86 -9.35 0.94
C ILE A 155 4.06 -8.57 1.48
N PRO A 156 4.11 -8.30 2.81
CA PRO A 156 5.32 -7.86 3.48
C PRO A 156 6.35 -9.00 3.56
N ASP A 157 7.53 -8.71 4.08
CA ASP A 157 8.59 -9.71 4.21
C ASP A 157 8.40 -10.72 5.35
N PHE A 158 7.38 -10.53 6.18
CA PHE A 158 7.11 -11.34 7.39
C PHE A 158 8.36 -11.56 8.25
N GLN A 159 9.33 -10.66 8.22
CA GLN A 159 10.65 -10.80 8.87
C GLN A 159 11.39 -12.11 8.51
N GLY A 160 11.15 -12.66 7.31
CA GLY A 160 11.73 -13.93 6.88
C GLY A 160 11.08 -15.18 7.49
N ASN A 161 9.91 -15.06 8.09
CA ASN A 161 9.19 -16.20 8.67
C ASN A 161 8.55 -17.06 7.58
N ALA A 162 9.10 -18.25 7.37
CA ALA A 162 8.62 -19.20 6.36
C ALA A 162 7.22 -19.76 6.67
N ASP A 163 6.87 -19.90 7.95
CA ASP A 163 5.54 -20.39 8.35
C ASP A 163 4.47 -19.35 8.02
N ALA A 164 4.75 -18.07 8.24
CA ALA A 164 3.86 -16.98 7.84
C ALA A 164 3.64 -16.99 6.31
N LEU A 165 4.71 -17.12 5.53
CA LEU A 165 4.59 -17.23 4.07
C LEU A 165 3.75 -18.45 3.68
N LYS A 166 3.97 -19.59 4.34
CA LYS A 166 3.21 -20.81 4.08
C LYS A 166 1.71 -20.64 4.33
N ILE A 167 1.32 -19.92 5.39
CA ILE A 167 -0.09 -19.63 5.71
C ILE A 167 -0.77 -18.92 4.52
N VAL A 168 -0.09 -17.94 3.92
CA VAL A 168 -0.63 -17.21 2.75
C VAL A 168 -0.71 -18.12 1.53
N LEU A 169 0.33 -18.90 1.25
CA LEU A 169 0.37 -19.82 0.10
C LEU A 169 -0.70 -20.91 0.21
N ASP A 170 -0.96 -21.45 1.40
CA ASP A 170 -2.00 -22.44 1.66
C ASP A 170 -3.43 -21.88 1.40
N ALA A 171 -3.61 -20.56 1.45
CA ALA A 171 -4.85 -19.91 1.06
C ALA A 171 -5.02 -19.79 -0.47
N ARG A 172 -4.01 -20.12 -1.26
CA ARG A 172 -3.99 -20.19 -2.73
C ARG A 172 -4.36 -18.87 -3.42
N PRO A 173 -3.60 -17.76 -3.21
CA PRO A 173 -3.72 -16.60 -4.08
C PRO A 173 -3.37 -17.01 -5.53
N ASP A 174 -3.93 -16.29 -6.52
CA ASP A 174 -3.60 -16.54 -7.93
C ASP A 174 -2.24 -15.95 -8.30
N VAL A 175 -1.86 -14.84 -7.65
CA VAL A 175 -0.56 -14.19 -7.80
C VAL A 175 -0.04 -13.79 -6.41
N LEU A 176 1.22 -14.08 -6.16
CA LEU A 176 1.93 -13.61 -4.97
C LEU A 176 3.10 -12.73 -5.39
N ASN A 177 3.10 -11.50 -4.87
CA ASN A 177 4.15 -10.51 -5.09
C ASN A 177 4.80 -10.10 -3.77
N HIS A 178 6.04 -9.69 -3.88
CA HIS A 178 6.80 -9.06 -2.80
C HIS A 178 7.75 -8.00 -3.38
N ASN A 179 7.80 -6.83 -2.75
CA ASN A 179 8.66 -5.74 -3.19
C ASN A 179 10.09 -5.91 -2.71
N THR A 180 11.04 -5.82 -3.62
CA THR A 180 12.47 -5.76 -3.29
C THR A 180 12.92 -4.35 -2.89
N GLU A 181 12.25 -3.31 -3.40
CA GLU A 181 12.42 -1.87 -3.13
C GLU A 181 13.79 -1.32 -3.55
N THR A 182 14.89 -1.94 -3.13
CA THR A 182 16.25 -1.46 -3.40
C THR A 182 17.26 -2.60 -3.40
N VAL A 183 18.52 -2.28 -3.65
CA VAL A 183 19.61 -3.25 -3.56
C VAL A 183 20.03 -3.53 -2.11
N PRO A 184 20.57 -4.71 -1.77
CA PRO A 184 20.83 -5.12 -0.37
C PRO A 184 21.64 -4.11 0.44
N ARG A 185 22.66 -3.48 -0.15
CA ARG A 185 23.52 -2.50 0.54
C ARG A 185 22.79 -1.24 1.03
N LEU A 186 21.63 -0.93 0.46
CA LEU A 186 20.83 0.26 0.79
C LEU A 186 19.65 -0.05 1.73
N TYR A 187 19.39 -1.32 2.03
CA TYR A 187 18.24 -1.69 2.86
C TYR A 187 18.20 -0.94 4.21
N LYS A 188 19.31 -0.90 4.94
CA LYS A 188 19.37 -0.23 6.25
C LYS A 188 19.06 1.27 6.18
N ALA A 189 19.32 1.91 5.06
CA ALA A 189 19.09 3.35 4.87
C ALA A 189 17.69 3.65 4.34
N ALA A 190 17.16 2.81 3.46
CA ALA A 190 15.91 3.06 2.75
C ALA A 190 14.70 2.40 3.41
N ARG A 191 14.89 1.23 3.96
CA ARG A 191 13.83 0.40 4.52
C ARG A 191 14.22 -0.01 5.93
N GLN A 192 13.49 0.47 6.94
CA GLN A 192 13.67 -0.04 8.31
C GLN A 192 13.08 -1.43 8.41
N ILE A 193 13.93 -2.42 8.30
CA ILE A 193 13.53 -3.80 8.24
C ILE A 193 14.26 -4.61 9.26
N GLY A 194 13.50 -5.55 9.84
CA GLY A 194 13.98 -6.87 10.08
C GLY A 194 14.40 -7.52 8.74
N ARG A 195 15.42 -8.31 8.74
CA ARG A 195 16.10 -8.89 7.58
C ARG A 195 15.10 -9.51 6.59
N ALA A 196 14.78 -8.80 5.51
CA ALA A 196 14.19 -9.42 4.35
C ALA A 196 15.30 -10.12 3.57
N HIS A 197 15.12 -11.34 3.39
CA HIS A 197 15.70 -12.27 2.42
C HIS A 197 16.88 -11.76 1.59
N VAL A 198 18.06 -12.18 1.92
CA VAL A 198 19.17 -12.41 1.01
C VAL A 198 19.49 -13.89 1.09
#